data_5e4f57aab7efab1b9d64a9e189f90300
#
_entry.id   5e4f57aab7efab1b9d64a9e189f90300
#
_cell.length_a   1.000
_cell.length_b   1.000
_cell.length_c   1.000
_cell.angle_alpha   90.00
_cell.angle_beta   90.00
_cell.angle_gamma   90.00
#
_symmetry.space_group_name_H-M   'P 1'
#
loop_
_entity.id
_entity.type
_entity.pdbx_description
1 polymer ?
#
loop_
_entity_poly.entity_id
_entity_poly.type
_entity_poly.pdbx_seq_one_letter_code
_entity_poly.pdbx_strand_id
1 'polypeptide(L)'
;MNFSMIIYVLGWVLKLEAGIMILPIICALIYQEFWAVQALAVSAVLALVIGTLATIKGPKRTDYYAREGFVICALSWIVMSLIGALPFYLTGTIPSYIDAVFEIVSGFTTTGASILAEVEHLGKGLLFWRSFSHWVGGMGVLVLVLTILPLGGGYNMMIMKAESPGPDVSKIVPRVADTAKALYKIYAALTLFWIILFLLSGMSIYDSICIAFGSAGTGGFA
;
A
#
# COMPACT_ATOMS: atom_id res chain seq x y z
N MET A 1 3.53 -8.62 -25.54
CA MET A 1 3.20 -8.07 -24.21
C MET A 1 1.72 -7.71 -24.15
N ASN A 2 1.02 -8.15 -23.12
CA ASN A 2 -0.44 -7.93 -23.00
C ASN A 2 -0.72 -6.63 -22.23
N PHE A 3 -0.64 -5.49 -22.93
CA PHE A 3 -0.87 -4.16 -22.33
C PHE A 3 -2.27 -4.01 -21.71
N SER A 4 -3.29 -4.66 -22.32
CA SER A 4 -4.66 -4.60 -21.79
C SER A 4 -4.77 -5.22 -20.39
N MET A 5 -4.05 -6.32 -20.16
CA MET A 5 -3.99 -6.97 -18.86
C MET A 5 -3.22 -6.15 -17.84
N ILE A 6 -2.09 -5.54 -18.24
CA ILE A 6 -1.30 -4.66 -17.38
C ILE A 6 -2.16 -3.49 -16.88
N ILE A 7 -2.83 -2.78 -17.80
CA ILE A 7 -3.69 -1.64 -17.46
C ILE A 7 -4.84 -2.08 -16.53
N TYR A 8 -5.44 -3.23 -16.79
CA TYR A 8 -6.52 -3.76 -15.96
C TYR A 8 -6.08 -4.04 -14.53
N VAL A 9 -4.92 -4.68 -14.34
CA VAL A 9 -4.38 -4.97 -13.00
C VAL A 9 -3.99 -3.68 -12.28
N LEU A 10 -3.31 -2.74 -12.96
CA LEU A 10 -2.99 -1.43 -12.40
C LEU A 10 -4.25 -0.66 -11.97
N GLY A 11 -5.34 -0.78 -12.72
CA GLY A 11 -6.62 -0.20 -12.34
C GLY A 11 -7.18 -0.80 -11.03
N TRP A 12 -7.01 -2.09 -10.80
CA TRP A 12 -7.37 -2.71 -9.54
C TRP A 12 -6.47 -2.31 -8.38
N VAL A 13 -5.17 -2.13 -8.64
CA VAL A 13 -4.22 -1.59 -7.65
C VAL A 13 -4.66 -0.21 -7.18
N LEU A 14 -5.02 0.69 -8.11
CA LEU A 14 -5.52 2.03 -7.77
C LEU A 14 -6.84 2.01 -6.99
N LYS A 15 -7.77 1.12 -7.34
CA LYS A 15 -9.01 0.95 -6.57
C LYS A 15 -8.73 0.48 -5.14
N LEU A 16 -7.77 -0.42 -5.00
CA LEU A 16 -7.32 -0.87 -3.69
C LEU A 16 -6.72 0.30 -2.89
N GLU A 17 -5.83 1.09 -3.50
CA GLU A 17 -5.24 2.27 -2.88
C GLU A 17 -6.32 3.25 -2.41
N ALA A 18 -7.33 3.53 -3.24
CA ALA A 18 -8.47 4.36 -2.85
C ALA A 18 -9.20 3.78 -1.62
N GLY A 19 -9.36 2.46 -1.56
CA GLY A 19 -9.99 1.78 -0.42
C GLY A 19 -9.18 1.88 0.87
N ILE A 20 -7.87 1.69 0.80
CA ILE A 20 -7.00 1.77 1.98
C ILE A 20 -6.83 3.22 2.48
N MET A 21 -6.97 4.23 1.61
CA MET A 21 -6.99 5.65 2.02
C MET A 21 -8.17 6.02 2.92
N ILE A 22 -9.20 5.20 3.01
CA ILE A 22 -10.32 5.44 3.92
C ILE A 22 -9.87 5.47 5.38
N LEU A 23 -8.89 4.64 5.77
CA LEU A 23 -8.39 4.60 7.14
C LEU A 23 -7.73 5.91 7.60
N PRO A 24 -6.76 6.48 6.85
CA PRO A 24 -6.21 7.80 7.19
C PRO A 24 -7.25 8.92 7.13
N ILE A 25 -8.27 8.84 6.25
CA ILE A 25 -9.39 9.80 6.23
C ILE A 25 -10.16 9.72 7.55
N ILE A 26 -10.49 8.53 8.03
CA ILE A 26 -11.17 8.34 9.33
C ILE A 26 -10.29 8.89 10.46
N CYS A 27 -8.98 8.62 10.43
CA CYS A 27 -8.04 9.16 11.40
C CYS A 27 -8.06 10.69 11.40
N ALA A 28 -7.95 11.33 10.24
CA ALA A 28 -8.00 12.78 10.11
C ALA A 28 -9.34 13.37 10.59
N LEU A 29 -10.46 12.68 10.37
CA LEU A 29 -11.77 13.07 10.89
C LEU A 29 -11.84 13.02 12.43
N ILE A 30 -11.30 11.99 13.06
CA ILE A 30 -11.25 11.85 14.51
C ILE A 30 -10.47 13.01 15.13
N TYR A 31 -9.37 13.43 14.50
CA TYR A 31 -8.54 14.56 14.96
C TYR A 31 -9.02 15.93 14.43
N GLN A 32 -10.16 15.99 13.72
CA GLN A 32 -10.78 17.21 13.16
C GLN A 32 -9.88 17.97 12.19
N GLU A 33 -9.00 17.28 11.49
CA GLU A 33 -8.07 17.83 10.49
C GLU A 33 -8.73 17.88 9.10
N PHE A 34 -9.72 18.75 8.92
CA PHE A 34 -10.52 18.81 7.69
C PHE A 34 -9.69 19.08 6.42
N TRP A 35 -8.60 19.82 6.53
CA TRP A 35 -7.66 20.06 5.44
C TRP A 35 -6.98 18.76 4.95
N ALA A 36 -6.59 17.88 5.89
CA ALA A 36 -6.02 16.56 5.57
C ALA A 36 -7.10 15.64 4.99
N VAL A 37 -8.33 15.69 5.53
CA VAL A 37 -9.47 14.92 4.99
C VAL A 37 -9.72 15.29 3.53
N GLN A 38 -9.73 16.58 3.18
CA GLN A 38 -9.95 17.02 1.81
C GLN A 38 -8.86 16.51 0.86
N ALA A 39 -7.60 16.64 1.23
CA ALA A 39 -6.48 16.19 0.41
C ALA A 39 -6.47 14.67 0.21
N LEU A 40 -6.68 13.89 1.28
CA LEU A 40 -6.79 12.44 1.23
C LEU A 40 -8.00 11.99 0.40
N ALA A 41 -9.16 12.63 0.58
CA ALA A 41 -10.37 12.32 -0.17
C ALA A 41 -10.21 12.61 -1.67
N VAL A 42 -9.64 13.74 -2.04
CA VAL A 42 -9.35 14.08 -3.45
C VAL A 42 -8.42 13.04 -4.07
N SER A 43 -7.37 12.65 -3.36
CA SER A 43 -6.43 11.62 -3.84
C SER A 43 -7.09 10.26 -3.99
N ALA A 44 -7.92 9.85 -3.02
CA ALA A 44 -8.67 8.59 -3.07
C ALA A 44 -9.69 8.59 -4.23
N VAL A 45 -10.41 9.69 -4.44
CA VAL A 45 -11.36 9.82 -5.57
C VAL A 45 -10.61 9.76 -6.90
N LEU A 46 -9.47 10.43 -7.02
CA LEU A 46 -8.65 10.38 -8.24
C LEU A 46 -8.17 8.96 -8.53
N ALA A 47 -7.66 8.25 -7.52
CA ALA A 47 -7.27 6.85 -7.65
C ALA A 47 -8.45 5.97 -8.09
N LEU A 48 -9.62 6.17 -7.48
CA LEU A 48 -10.85 5.43 -7.80
C LEU A 48 -11.32 5.69 -9.23
N VAL A 49 -11.32 6.94 -9.68
CA VAL A 49 -11.73 7.34 -11.04
C VAL A 49 -10.78 6.73 -12.07
N ILE A 50 -9.47 6.93 -11.92
CA ILE A 50 -8.47 6.38 -12.85
C ILE A 50 -8.54 4.85 -12.85
N GLY A 51 -8.62 4.22 -11.66
CA GLY A 51 -8.73 2.78 -11.51
C GLY A 51 -10.01 2.21 -12.15
N THR A 52 -11.13 2.95 -12.07
CA THR A 52 -12.38 2.54 -12.68
C THR A 52 -12.29 2.65 -14.20
N LEU A 53 -11.79 3.75 -14.74
CA LEU A 53 -11.59 3.93 -16.18
C LEU A 53 -10.67 2.85 -16.76
N ALA A 54 -9.60 2.50 -16.06
CA ALA A 54 -8.67 1.45 -16.48
C ALA A 54 -9.31 0.05 -16.48
N THR A 55 -10.34 -0.18 -15.68
CA THR A 55 -11.01 -1.49 -15.53
C THR A 55 -12.34 -1.62 -16.26
N ILE A 56 -12.89 -0.55 -16.86
CA ILE A 56 -14.17 -0.59 -17.61
C ILE A 56 -14.13 -1.64 -18.71
N LYS A 57 -13.02 -1.68 -19.47
CA LYS A 57 -12.84 -2.70 -20.50
C LYS A 57 -11.98 -3.81 -19.91
N GLY A 58 -12.59 -4.95 -19.64
CA GLY A 58 -11.86 -6.14 -19.23
C GLY A 58 -10.75 -6.51 -20.23
N PRO A 59 -9.73 -7.26 -19.81
CA PRO A 59 -8.63 -7.64 -20.68
C PRO A 59 -9.12 -8.54 -21.81
N LYS A 60 -8.69 -8.27 -23.04
CA LYS A 60 -9.03 -9.08 -24.23
C LYS A 60 -8.48 -10.50 -24.16
N ARG A 61 -7.38 -10.70 -23.44
CA ARG A 61 -6.73 -11.97 -23.15
C ARG A 61 -6.34 -11.99 -21.71
N THR A 62 -6.60 -13.09 -21.03
CA THR A 62 -6.23 -13.29 -19.62
C THR A 62 -4.85 -13.92 -19.42
N ASP A 63 -4.22 -14.32 -20.53
CA ASP A 63 -2.90 -14.94 -20.51
C ASP A 63 -1.83 -13.86 -20.31
N TYR A 64 -0.98 -14.02 -19.33
CA TYR A 64 0.23 -13.24 -19.14
C TYR A 64 1.37 -14.11 -18.63
N TYR A 65 2.60 -13.75 -18.99
CA TYR A 65 3.81 -14.48 -18.66
C TYR A 65 4.59 -13.77 -17.56
N ALA A 66 5.69 -14.33 -17.10
CA ALA A 66 6.54 -13.76 -16.07
C ALA A 66 6.96 -12.30 -16.37
N ARG A 67 7.22 -12.00 -17.65
CA ARG A 67 7.60 -10.66 -18.10
C ARG A 67 6.52 -9.61 -17.78
N GLU A 68 5.26 -9.91 -18.06
CA GLU A 68 4.13 -9.03 -17.71
C GLU A 68 3.99 -8.90 -16.20
N GLY A 69 4.21 -9.97 -15.43
CA GLY A 69 4.20 -9.95 -13.97
C GLY A 69 5.21 -8.96 -13.39
N PHE A 70 6.46 -8.98 -13.86
CA PHE A 70 7.48 -8.02 -13.43
C PHE A 70 7.14 -6.57 -13.80
N VAL A 71 6.60 -6.36 -15.00
CA VAL A 71 6.17 -5.01 -15.44
C VAL A 71 5.00 -4.51 -14.59
N ILE A 72 4.01 -5.37 -14.30
CA ILE A 72 2.89 -5.04 -13.41
C ILE A 72 3.42 -4.67 -12.02
N CYS A 73 4.34 -5.45 -11.46
CA CYS A 73 4.95 -5.18 -10.17
C CYS A 73 5.61 -3.80 -10.14
N ALA A 74 6.52 -3.54 -11.06
CA ALA A 74 7.23 -2.26 -11.11
C ALA A 74 6.30 -1.06 -11.32
N LEU A 75 5.34 -1.16 -12.25
CA LEU A 75 4.40 -0.08 -12.53
C LEU A 75 3.41 0.15 -11.38
N SER A 76 3.03 -0.90 -10.64
CA SER A 76 2.15 -0.76 -9.47
C SER A 76 2.77 0.14 -8.41
N TRP A 77 4.03 -0.07 -8.08
CA TRP A 77 4.75 0.77 -7.13
C TRP A 77 4.87 2.21 -7.60
N ILE A 78 5.17 2.43 -8.88
CA ILE A 78 5.26 3.77 -9.46
C ILE A 78 3.90 4.48 -9.39
N VAL A 79 2.83 3.83 -9.87
CA VAL A 79 1.51 4.46 -9.97
C VAL A 79 0.92 4.75 -8.58
N MET A 80 1.05 3.82 -7.63
CA MET A 80 0.65 4.04 -6.25
C MET A 80 1.42 5.18 -5.61
N SER A 81 2.74 5.25 -5.81
CA SER A 81 3.55 6.33 -5.23
C SER A 81 3.18 7.70 -5.78
N LEU A 82 2.84 7.79 -7.07
CA LEU A 82 2.39 9.05 -7.67
C LEU A 82 1.06 9.52 -7.07
N ILE A 83 0.10 8.64 -6.87
CA ILE A 83 -1.19 9.02 -6.26
C ILE A 83 -1.05 9.21 -4.76
N GLY A 84 -0.35 8.30 -4.07
CA GLY A 84 -0.15 8.34 -2.63
C GLY A 84 0.63 9.56 -2.12
N ALA A 85 1.41 10.23 -2.98
CA ALA A 85 2.10 11.47 -2.68
C ALA A 85 1.20 12.71 -2.69
N LEU A 86 0.07 12.65 -3.39
CA LEU A 86 -0.82 13.80 -3.56
C LEU A 86 -1.30 14.42 -2.24
N PRO A 87 -1.67 13.67 -1.19
CA PRO A 87 -2.09 14.28 0.07
C PRO A 87 -1.05 15.20 0.67
N PHE A 88 0.23 14.84 0.63
CA PHE A 88 1.32 15.66 1.16
C PHE A 88 1.53 16.94 0.34
N TYR A 89 1.44 16.82 -0.98
CA TYR A 89 1.57 17.94 -1.89
C TYR A 89 0.38 18.92 -1.80
N LEU A 90 -0.86 18.40 -1.83
CA LEU A 90 -2.07 19.20 -1.81
C LEU A 90 -2.25 19.98 -0.50
N THR A 91 -1.77 19.44 0.60
CA THR A 91 -1.79 20.11 1.91
C THR A 91 -0.65 21.14 2.07
N GLY A 92 0.32 21.15 1.16
CA GLY A 92 1.52 21.96 1.27
C GLY A 92 2.50 21.49 2.35
N THR A 93 2.24 20.35 2.98
CA THR A 93 3.13 19.77 4.02
C THR A 93 4.49 19.43 3.43
N ILE A 94 4.52 18.91 2.19
CA ILE A 94 5.72 18.78 1.38
C ILE A 94 5.49 19.58 0.10
N PRO A 95 6.09 20.80 0.00
CA PRO A 95 5.79 21.73 -1.11
C PRO A 95 6.24 21.22 -2.49
N SER A 96 7.26 20.39 -2.54
CA SER A 96 7.74 19.77 -3.78
C SER A 96 7.03 18.43 -4.00
N TYR A 97 6.37 18.28 -5.15
CA TYR A 97 5.73 17.00 -5.49
C TYR A 97 6.72 15.84 -5.63
N ILE A 98 7.94 16.12 -6.14
CA ILE A 98 8.99 15.10 -6.27
C ILE A 98 9.42 14.61 -4.89
N ASP A 99 9.53 15.51 -3.93
CA ASP A 99 9.88 15.19 -2.55
C ASP A 99 8.75 14.39 -1.86
N ALA A 100 7.50 14.76 -2.12
CA ALA A 100 6.34 14.00 -1.66
C ALA A 100 6.32 12.56 -2.25
N VAL A 101 6.68 12.43 -3.52
CA VAL A 101 6.84 11.10 -4.17
C VAL A 101 7.97 10.32 -3.51
N PHE A 102 9.12 10.95 -3.24
CA PHE A 102 10.22 10.30 -2.53
C PHE A 102 9.78 9.74 -1.18
N GLU A 103 9.07 10.56 -0.38
CA GLU A 103 8.59 10.17 0.94
C GLU A 103 7.67 8.94 0.87
N ILE A 104 6.71 8.94 -0.05
CA ILE A 104 5.76 7.84 -0.17
C ILE A 104 6.35 6.60 -0.85
N VAL A 105 7.31 6.75 -1.78
CA VAL A 105 8.10 5.64 -2.32
C VAL A 105 8.86 4.96 -1.20
N SER A 106 9.52 5.73 -0.34
CA SER A 106 10.21 5.23 0.84
C SER A 106 9.27 4.48 1.78
N GLY A 107 8.04 4.98 1.92
CA GLY A 107 6.97 4.29 2.64
C GLY A 107 6.62 2.94 2.02
N PHE A 108 6.17 2.90 0.79
CA PHE A 108 5.73 1.68 0.12
C PHE A 108 6.84 0.65 -0.12
N THR A 109 8.08 1.09 -0.33
CA THR A 109 9.23 0.17 -0.47
C THR A 109 9.83 -0.24 0.87
N THR A 110 9.25 0.23 1.98
CA THR A 110 9.73 -0.03 3.35
C THR A 110 11.18 0.37 3.57
N THR A 111 11.65 1.39 2.86
CA THR A 111 13.03 1.87 2.94
C THR A 111 13.28 2.64 4.23
N GLY A 112 12.31 3.42 4.71
CA GLY A 112 12.41 4.22 5.92
C GLY A 112 13.24 5.50 5.81
N ALA A 113 13.70 5.85 4.60
CA ALA A 113 14.35 7.12 4.35
C ALA A 113 13.31 8.25 4.32
N SER A 114 13.58 9.38 4.97
CA SER A 114 12.67 10.53 5.02
C SER A 114 13.37 11.80 4.57
N ILE A 115 12.61 12.65 3.87
CA ILE A 115 13.01 14.03 3.56
C ILE A 115 12.60 14.99 4.68
N LEU A 116 11.70 14.55 5.56
CA LEU A 116 11.20 15.36 6.66
C LEU A 116 12.21 15.31 7.82
N ALA A 117 12.69 16.48 8.24
CA ALA A 117 13.57 16.61 9.40
C ALA A 117 12.82 16.34 10.72
N GLU A 118 11.55 16.74 10.76
CA GLU A 118 10.66 16.57 11.91
C GLU A 118 9.28 16.15 11.40
N VAL A 119 8.69 15.15 12.03
CA VAL A 119 7.38 14.60 11.65
C VAL A 119 6.27 14.98 12.62
N GLU A 120 6.63 15.52 13.77
CA GLU A 120 5.70 15.88 14.86
C GLU A 120 4.71 16.98 14.47
N HIS A 121 5.09 17.82 13.51
CA HIS A 121 4.24 18.91 12.99
C HIS A 121 3.26 18.47 11.90
N LEU A 122 3.39 17.24 11.43
CA LEU A 122 2.41 16.71 10.48
C LEU A 122 1.08 16.45 11.19
N GLY A 123 -0.02 16.74 10.48
CA GLY A 123 -1.33 16.32 10.95
C GLY A 123 -1.41 14.81 11.14
N LYS A 124 -2.17 14.38 12.14
CA LYS A 124 -2.30 12.95 12.51
C LYS A 124 -2.81 12.09 11.35
N GLY A 125 -3.68 12.62 10.49
CA GLY A 125 -4.16 11.91 9.31
C GLY A 125 -3.07 11.64 8.28
N LEU A 126 -2.19 12.62 8.02
CA LEU A 126 -1.08 12.47 7.09
C LEU A 126 0.03 11.58 7.68
N LEU A 127 0.33 11.73 8.95
CA LEU A 127 1.30 10.88 9.65
C LEU A 127 0.82 9.42 9.68
N PHE A 128 -0.50 9.21 9.89
CA PHE A 128 -1.08 7.88 9.77
C PHE A 128 -0.92 7.31 8.36
N TRP A 129 -1.21 8.10 7.30
CA TRP A 129 -1.03 7.67 5.91
C TRP A 129 0.42 7.30 5.63
N ARG A 130 1.36 8.11 6.08
CA ARG A 130 2.80 7.86 5.99
C ARG A 130 3.20 6.52 6.63
N SER A 131 2.80 6.29 7.86
CA SER A 131 3.11 5.03 8.58
C SER A 131 2.37 3.84 7.98
N PHE A 132 1.12 4.05 7.52
CA PHE A 132 0.31 3.00 6.93
C PHE A 132 0.83 2.56 5.55
N SER A 133 1.47 3.46 4.79
CA SER A 133 2.14 3.08 3.55
C SER A 133 3.23 2.03 3.76
N HIS A 134 3.98 2.09 4.87
CA HIS A 134 4.92 1.05 5.28
C HIS A 134 4.25 -0.30 5.50
N TRP A 135 3.13 -0.28 6.21
CA TRP A 135 2.38 -1.50 6.50
C TRP A 135 1.84 -2.15 5.22
N VAL A 136 1.31 -1.35 4.30
CA VAL A 136 0.85 -1.82 2.98
C VAL A 136 2.02 -2.36 2.17
N GLY A 137 3.16 -1.66 2.19
CA GLY A 137 4.38 -2.05 1.50
C GLY A 137 4.98 -3.35 2.01
N GLY A 138 5.02 -3.54 3.33
CA GLY A 138 5.67 -4.69 3.97
C GLY A 138 5.10 -6.06 3.59
N MET A 139 3.84 -6.11 3.14
CA MET A 139 3.24 -7.35 2.62
C MET A 139 3.16 -7.43 1.11
N GLY A 140 3.51 -6.34 0.41
CA GLY A 140 3.39 -6.27 -1.03
C GLY A 140 1.96 -6.09 -1.52
N VAL A 141 1.73 -4.99 -2.26
CA VAL A 141 0.40 -4.64 -2.76
C VAL A 141 -0.17 -5.68 -3.73
N LEU A 142 0.69 -6.30 -4.52
CA LEU A 142 0.24 -7.30 -5.50
C LEU A 142 -0.20 -8.60 -4.85
N VAL A 143 0.40 -8.99 -3.72
CA VAL A 143 -0.07 -10.13 -2.94
C VAL A 143 -1.49 -9.86 -2.42
N LEU A 144 -1.79 -8.61 -2.02
CA LEU A 144 -3.13 -8.21 -1.63
C LEU A 144 -4.12 -8.25 -2.81
N VAL A 145 -3.73 -7.72 -3.97
CA VAL A 145 -4.54 -7.80 -5.20
C VAL A 145 -4.83 -9.25 -5.60
N LEU A 146 -3.84 -10.13 -5.53
CA LEU A 146 -4.02 -11.57 -5.82
C LEU A 146 -4.95 -12.28 -4.83
N THR A 147 -5.03 -11.79 -3.60
CA THR A 147 -5.94 -12.34 -2.59
C THR A 147 -7.39 -11.94 -2.86
N ILE A 148 -7.61 -10.71 -3.32
CA ILE A 148 -8.93 -10.14 -3.58
C ILE A 148 -9.43 -10.53 -4.98
N LEU A 149 -8.56 -10.51 -5.98
CA LEU A 149 -8.89 -10.80 -7.37
C LEU A 149 -8.33 -12.17 -7.77
N PRO A 150 -9.14 -13.23 -7.75
CA PRO A 150 -8.70 -14.55 -8.24
C PRO A 150 -8.57 -14.51 -9.76
N LEU A 151 -7.46 -14.03 -10.27
CA LEU A 151 -7.08 -14.14 -11.66
C LEU A 151 -6.83 -15.62 -11.95
N GLY A 152 -7.70 -16.27 -12.70
CA GLY A 152 -7.62 -17.70 -12.99
C GLY A 152 -6.31 -18.09 -13.71
N GLY A 153 -5.72 -19.22 -13.30
CA GLY A 153 -4.56 -19.81 -13.97
C GLY A 153 -3.27 -19.79 -13.12
N GLY A 154 -2.28 -20.60 -13.54
CA GLY A 154 -0.98 -20.74 -12.86
C GLY A 154 -0.10 -19.50 -12.81
N TYR A 155 -0.58 -18.38 -13.33
CA TYR A 155 0.13 -17.11 -13.46
C TYR A 155 0.20 -16.32 -12.15
N ASN A 156 -0.75 -16.50 -11.24
CA ASN A 156 -0.74 -15.90 -9.91
C ASN A 156 0.53 -16.23 -9.11
N MET A 157 1.10 -17.41 -9.35
CA MET A 157 2.36 -17.84 -8.73
C MET A 157 3.54 -16.95 -9.15
N MET A 158 3.56 -16.47 -10.39
CA MET A 158 4.66 -15.65 -10.89
C MET A 158 4.65 -14.22 -10.33
N ILE A 159 3.47 -13.63 -10.15
CA ILE A 159 3.33 -12.32 -9.50
C ILE A 159 3.75 -12.41 -8.03
N MET A 160 3.30 -13.43 -7.34
CA MET A 160 3.65 -13.64 -5.93
C MET A 160 5.16 -13.86 -5.75
N LYS A 161 5.81 -14.63 -6.64
CA LYS A 161 7.26 -14.82 -6.61
C LYS A 161 8.04 -13.54 -6.93
N ALA A 162 7.50 -12.66 -7.77
CA ALA A 162 8.16 -11.41 -8.11
C ALA A 162 8.17 -10.41 -6.93
N GLU A 163 7.21 -10.50 -6.04
CA GLU A 163 7.03 -9.54 -4.95
C GLU A 163 7.46 -10.09 -3.57
N SER A 164 7.41 -11.41 -3.36
CA SER A 164 7.77 -12.01 -2.08
C SER A 164 9.20 -12.56 -2.10
N PRO A 165 10.19 -11.84 -1.57
CA PRO A 165 11.53 -12.37 -1.36
C PRO A 165 11.50 -13.35 -0.18
N GLY A 166 11.60 -14.65 -0.43
CA GLY A 166 11.60 -15.64 0.64
C GLY A 166 11.70 -17.09 0.14
N PRO A 167 11.83 -18.07 1.05
CA PRO A 167 11.89 -19.48 0.69
C PRO A 167 10.62 -19.91 -0.05
N ASP A 168 10.74 -20.88 -0.94
CA ASP A 168 9.70 -21.39 -1.84
C ASP A 168 8.35 -21.61 -1.13
N VAL A 169 7.46 -20.64 -1.26
CA VAL A 169 6.12 -20.66 -0.64
C VAL A 169 5.23 -21.72 -1.28
N SER A 170 5.63 -22.28 -2.44
CA SER A 170 4.91 -23.32 -3.17
C SER A 170 4.68 -24.62 -2.39
N LYS A 171 5.41 -24.84 -1.30
CA LYS A 171 5.33 -26.06 -0.47
C LYS A 171 4.37 -25.94 0.72
N ILE A 172 3.88 -24.72 1.04
CA ILE A 172 3.12 -24.47 2.27
C ILE A 172 1.62 -24.68 2.06
N VAL A 173 1.08 -24.24 0.91
CA VAL A 173 -0.36 -24.36 0.62
C VAL A 173 -0.60 -24.59 -0.89
N PRO A 174 -1.55 -25.46 -1.29
CA PRO A 174 -1.77 -25.83 -2.69
C PRO A 174 -2.22 -24.68 -3.60
N ARG A 175 -2.79 -23.61 -3.04
CA ARG A 175 -3.31 -22.46 -3.80
C ARG A 175 -2.60 -21.17 -3.39
N VAL A 176 -2.18 -20.38 -4.38
CA VAL A 176 -1.49 -19.09 -4.18
C VAL A 176 -2.30 -18.15 -3.29
N ALA A 177 -3.61 -18.07 -3.50
CA ALA A 177 -4.49 -17.24 -2.71
C ALA A 177 -4.55 -17.67 -1.23
N ASP A 178 -4.50 -18.95 -0.94
CA ASP A 178 -4.52 -19.45 0.44
C ASP A 178 -3.19 -19.19 1.13
N THR A 179 -2.08 -19.28 0.40
CA THR A 179 -0.75 -18.88 0.89
C THR A 179 -0.72 -17.39 1.20
N ALA A 180 -1.20 -16.54 0.30
CA ALA A 180 -1.29 -15.10 0.51
C ALA A 180 -2.13 -14.77 1.76
N LYS A 181 -3.32 -15.40 1.90
CA LYS A 181 -4.18 -15.24 3.09
C LYS A 181 -3.47 -15.66 4.39
N ALA A 182 -2.73 -16.76 4.36
CA ALA A 182 -1.97 -17.21 5.53
C ALA A 182 -0.89 -16.20 5.92
N LEU A 183 -0.12 -15.68 4.95
CA LEU A 183 0.89 -14.64 5.18
C LEU A 183 0.26 -13.36 5.75
N TYR A 184 -0.88 -12.91 5.21
CA TYR A 184 -1.59 -11.73 5.75
C TYR A 184 -2.07 -11.95 7.18
N LYS A 185 -2.57 -13.14 7.52
CA LYS A 185 -2.98 -13.44 8.90
C LYS A 185 -1.80 -13.37 9.88
N ILE A 186 -0.65 -13.93 9.49
CA ILE A 186 0.58 -13.87 10.31
C ILE A 186 1.03 -12.41 10.46
N TYR A 187 1.05 -11.65 9.36
CA TYR A 187 1.45 -10.25 9.38
C TYR A 187 0.53 -9.38 10.25
N ALA A 188 -0.78 -9.58 10.13
CA ALA A 188 -1.76 -8.89 10.99
C ALA A 188 -1.60 -9.28 12.47
N ALA A 189 -1.35 -10.57 12.76
CA ALA A 189 -1.10 -11.03 14.13
C ALA A 189 0.19 -10.41 14.70
N LEU A 190 1.27 -10.33 13.92
CA LEU A 190 2.51 -9.65 14.32
C LEU A 190 2.28 -8.15 14.55
N THR A 191 1.51 -7.49 13.69
CA THR A 191 1.17 -6.08 13.87
C THR A 191 0.40 -5.86 15.18
N LEU A 192 -0.61 -6.69 15.45
CA LEU A 192 -1.37 -6.63 16.70
C LEU A 192 -0.48 -6.88 17.93
N PHE A 193 0.44 -7.84 17.85
CA PHE A 193 1.42 -8.11 18.89
C PHE A 193 2.28 -6.87 19.19
N TRP A 194 2.80 -6.18 18.17
CA TRP A 194 3.56 -4.95 18.35
C TRP A 194 2.71 -3.84 18.95
N ILE A 195 1.46 -3.64 18.52
CA ILE A 195 0.55 -2.64 19.10
C ILE A 195 0.38 -2.90 20.60
N ILE A 196 0.13 -4.14 21.00
CA ILE A 196 -0.04 -4.50 22.42
C ILE A 196 1.23 -4.21 23.21
N LEU A 197 2.41 -4.58 22.70
CA LEU A 197 3.68 -4.32 23.38
C LEU A 197 3.93 -2.81 23.58
N PHE A 198 3.67 -1.99 22.56
CA PHE A 198 3.83 -0.53 22.66
C PHE A 198 2.82 0.09 23.62
N LEU A 199 1.58 -0.38 23.65
CA LEU A 199 0.59 0.05 24.63
C LEU A 199 1.02 -0.31 26.08
N LEU A 200 1.55 -1.50 26.28
CA LEU A 200 2.05 -1.93 27.58
C LEU A 200 3.29 -1.13 28.02
N SER A 201 4.06 -0.58 27.09
CA SER A 201 5.17 0.32 27.38
C SER A 201 4.74 1.75 27.75
N GLY A 202 3.42 2.04 27.73
CA GLY A 202 2.86 3.34 28.10
C GLY A 202 2.72 4.33 26.94
N MET A 203 2.86 3.89 25.69
CA MET A 203 2.66 4.75 24.52
C MET A 203 1.17 5.02 24.26
N SER A 204 0.85 6.15 23.62
CA SER A 204 -0.51 6.44 23.19
C SER A 204 -1.02 5.40 22.18
N ILE A 205 -2.34 5.21 22.09
CA ILE A 205 -2.94 4.27 21.12
C ILE A 205 -2.52 4.64 19.69
N TYR A 206 -2.54 5.93 19.37
CA TYR A 206 -2.18 6.43 18.05
C TYR A 206 -0.71 6.12 17.70
N ASP A 207 0.21 6.47 18.58
CA ASP A 207 1.65 6.25 18.37
C ASP A 207 1.97 4.76 18.32
N SER A 208 1.32 3.96 19.17
CA SER A 208 1.45 2.49 19.17
C SER A 208 1.06 1.89 17.81
N ILE A 209 0.00 2.37 17.19
CA ILE A 209 -0.44 1.91 15.86
C ILE A 209 0.57 2.34 14.78
N CYS A 210 0.96 3.61 14.75
CA CYS A 210 1.87 4.14 13.73
C CYS A 210 3.24 3.46 13.78
N ILE A 211 3.80 3.29 14.98
CA ILE A 211 5.10 2.64 15.16
C ILE A 211 5.00 1.14 14.88
N ALA A 212 3.88 0.49 15.24
CA ALA A 212 3.67 -0.92 14.90
C ALA A 212 3.62 -1.15 13.38
N PHE A 213 3.07 -0.22 12.60
CA PHE A 213 3.09 -0.29 11.14
C PHE A 213 4.52 -0.23 10.60
N GLY A 214 5.36 0.68 11.09
CA GLY A 214 6.76 0.77 10.71
C GLY A 214 7.57 -0.46 11.14
N SER A 215 7.29 -1.00 12.33
CA SER A 215 7.97 -2.19 12.87
C SER A 215 7.58 -3.45 12.08
N ALA A 216 6.29 -3.69 11.87
CA ALA A 216 5.80 -4.83 11.10
C ALA A 216 6.24 -4.75 9.63
N GLY A 217 6.23 -3.56 9.03
CA GLY A 217 6.70 -3.30 7.68
C GLY A 217 8.22 -3.33 7.53
N THR A 218 8.98 -3.47 8.65
CA THR A 218 10.45 -3.48 8.69
C THR A 218 11.13 -2.21 8.15
N GLY A 219 10.40 -1.10 8.03
CA GLY A 219 10.91 0.16 7.47
C GLY A 219 11.41 1.15 8.52
N GLY A 220 10.86 1.11 9.74
CA GLY A 220 11.28 1.97 10.83
C GLY A 220 10.95 3.46 10.65
N PHE A 221 9.93 3.79 9.92
CA PHE A 221 9.38 5.13 9.76
C PHE A 221 8.77 5.59 11.09
N ALA A 222 9.49 6.30 11.88
CA ALA A 222 9.04 6.83 13.16
C ALA A 222 9.00 8.37 13.12
#